data_e1125c4351a2acf5a17a9e4bc86db0e9
#
_entry.id   e1125c4351a2acf5a17a9e4bc86db0e9
#
_cell.length_a   1.000
_cell.length_b   1.000
_cell.length_c   1.000
_cell.angle_alpha   90.00
_cell.angle_beta   90.00
_cell.angle_gamma   90.00
#
_symmetry.space_group_name_H-M   'P 1'
#
loop_
_entity.id
_entity.type
_entity.pdbx_description
1 polymer ?
#
loop_
_entity_poly.entity_id
_entity_poly.type
_entity_poly.pdbx_seq_one_letter_code
_entity_poly.pdbx_strand_id
1 'polypeptide(L)'
;MADDCAVAVKWVQGNIGNYQASAEKIFVMGHSAGAHLGELINADPQYFKRAGIKNPIRGVILNDPFGLDLFEYLTTAEKDNFYYDFIRTFTAKPEVWKVASPMNYAQNIKNPHLLFYGSKTYGAIKLQTPRLYETLKDNHVAADIVEVKGKNHVRMISQMIFGGNNLYQEIVDFIKETISTK
;
A
#
# COMPACT_ATOMS: atom_id res chain seq x y z
N MET A 1 10.57 6.75 -8.58
CA MET A 1 10.08 6.39 -7.22
C MET A 1 9.69 4.92 -7.11
N ALA A 2 8.70 4.38 -7.87
CA ALA A 2 8.31 2.97 -7.70
C ALA A 2 9.47 2.00 -8.05
N ASP A 3 10.22 2.27 -9.11
CA ASP A 3 11.43 1.49 -9.43
C ASP A 3 12.47 1.54 -8.30
N ASP A 4 12.65 2.69 -7.65
CA ASP A 4 13.59 2.83 -6.53
C ASP A 4 13.12 2.01 -5.32
N CYS A 5 11.80 1.98 -5.06
CA CYS A 5 11.22 1.11 -4.04
C CYS A 5 11.48 -0.37 -4.33
N ALA A 6 11.30 -0.81 -5.58
CA ALA A 6 11.58 -2.20 -5.96
C ALA A 6 13.08 -2.55 -5.83
N VAL A 7 13.98 -1.61 -6.17
CA VAL A 7 15.42 -1.76 -5.98
C VAL A 7 15.77 -1.83 -4.49
N ALA A 8 15.14 -1.00 -3.64
CA ALA A 8 15.33 -1.06 -2.19
C ALA A 8 14.90 -2.43 -1.61
N VAL A 9 13.74 -2.95 -2.04
CA VAL A 9 13.29 -4.29 -1.63
C VAL A 9 14.26 -5.38 -2.10
N LYS A 10 14.79 -5.28 -3.33
CA LYS A 10 15.83 -6.18 -3.83
C LYS A 10 17.08 -6.14 -2.95
N TRP A 11 17.51 -4.94 -2.58
CA TRP A 11 18.68 -4.79 -1.67
C TRP A 11 18.41 -5.47 -0.33
N VAL A 12 17.23 -5.24 0.27
CA VAL A 12 16.83 -5.91 1.51
C VAL A 12 16.87 -7.43 1.33
N GLN A 13 16.26 -7.97 0.28
CA GLN A 13 16.25 -9.41 0.01
C GLN A 13 17.67 -10.00 -0.05
N GLY A 14 18.60 -9.28 -0.69
CA GLY A 14 19.99 -9.76 -0.85
C GLY A 14 20.89 -9.59 0.38
N ASN A 15 20.52 -8.72 1.32
CA ASN A 15 21.43 -8.32 2.40
C ASN A 15 20.89 -8.61 3.81
N ILE A 16 19.58 -8.84 3.96
CA ILE A 16 18.93 -8.89 5.27
C ILE A 16 19.44 -10.04 6.17
N GLY A 17 20.00 -11.10 5.58
CA GLY A 17 20.65 -12.18 6.32
C GLY A 17 21.83 -11.72 7.16
N ASN A 18 22.54 -10.66 6.73
CA ASN A 18 23.64 -10.06 7.50
C ASN A 18 23.15 -9.36 8.78
N TYR A 19 21.86 -9.10 8.89
CA TYR A 19 21.18 -8.46 10.02
C TYR A 19 20.35 -9.46 10.85
N GLN A 20 20.63 -10.76 10.75
CA GLN A 20 19.95 -11.83 11.48
C GLN A 20 18.44 -11.92 11.21
N ALA A 21 18.00 -11.52 10.01
CA ALA A 21 16.61 -11.60 9.58
C ALA A 21 16.49 -12.43 8.29
N SER A 22 15.25 -12.78 7.91
CA SER A 22 14.97 -13.70 6.80
C SER A 22 14.45 -12.95 5.58
N ALA A 23 15.06 -13.22 4.43
CA ALA A 23 14.60 -12.72 3.13
C ALA A 23 13.23 -13.30 2.70
N GLU A 24 12.75 -14.34 3.34
CA GLU A 24 11.43 -14.93 3.10
C GLU A 24 10.30 -14.25 3.90
N LYS A 25 10.65 -13.30 4.77
CA LYS A 25 9.74 -12.62 5.69
C LYS A 25 9.75 -11.11 5.48
N ILE A 26 9.72 -10.66 4.22
CA ILE A 26 9.70 -9.24 3.87
C ILE A 26 8.25 -8.76 3.82
N PHE A 27 7.94 -7.75 4.64
CA PHE A 27 6.67 -7.04 4.62
C PHE A 27 6.90 -5.61 4.15
N VAL A 28 5.95 -5.08 3.40
CA VAL A 28 5.94 -3.67 3.01
C VAL A 28 4.82 -2.97 3.77
N MET A 29 5.17 -1.87 4.41
CA MET A 29 4.21 -1.00 5.07
C MET A 29 4.37 0.43 4.58
N GLY A 30 3.26 1.11 4.35
CA GLY A 30 3.26 2.50 3.95
C GLY A 30 2.06 3.28 4.47
N HIS A 31 2.20 4.60 4.52
CA HIS A 31 1.11 5.54 4.78
C HIS A 31 0.92 6.47 3.59
N SER A 32 -0.33 6.79 3.23
CA SER A 32 -0.66 7.75 2.18
C SER A 32 -0.01 7.39 0.84
N ALA A 33 0.79 8.28 0.25
CA ALA A 33 1.57 8.05 -0.96
C ALA A 33 2.60 6.91 -0.80
N GLY A 34 3.12 6.67 0.42
CA GLY A 34 3.97 5.51 0.70
C GLY A 34 3.21 4.19 0.61
N ALA A 35 1.95 4.16 1.07
CA ALA A 35 1.06 3.02 0.90
C ALA A 35 0.72 2.77 -0.59
N HIS A 36 0.46 3.85 -1.35
CA HIS A 36 0.28 3.77 -2.80
C HIS A 36 1.51 3.16 -3.49
N LEU A 37 2.72 3.65 -3.19
CA LEU A 37 3.95 3.11 -3.79
C LEU A 37 4.18 1.65 -3.40
N GLY A 38 3.96 1.31 -2.13
CA GLY A 38 4.08 -0.07 -1.65
C GLY A 38 3.12 -1.02 -2.37
N GLU A 39 1.86 -0.60 -2.54
CA GLU A 39 0.87 -1.38 -3.25
C GLU A 39 1.15 -1.45 -4.76
N LEU A 40 1.61 -0.36 -5.37
CA LEU A 40 1.92 -0.33 -6.80
C LEU A 40 3.03 -1.32 -7.16
N ILE A 41 4.13 -1.35 -6.39
CA ILE A 41 5.22 -2.31 -6.65
C ILE A 41 4.80 -3.75 -6.35
N ASN A 42 3.85 -3.95 -5.42
CA ASN A 42 3.32 -5.26 -5.09
C ASN A 42 2.39 -5.80 -6.18
N ALA A 43 1.49 -4.95 -6.69
CA ALA A 43 0.44 -5.34 -7.63
C ALA A 43 0.93 -5.41 -9.09
N ASP A 44 1.81 -4.50 -9.51
CA ASP A 44 2.33 -4.46 -10.88
C ASP A 44 3.69 -5.18 -10.98
N PRO A 45 3.74 -6.38 -11.58
CA PRO A 45 4.95 -7.20 -11.61
C PRO A 45 6.09 -6.59 -12.42
N GLN A 46 5.84 -5.54 -13.21
CA GLN A 46 6.87 -4.91 -14.02
C GLN A 46 8.00 -4.30 -13.18
N TYR A 47 7.71 -3.79 -11.99
CA TYR A 47 8.71 -3.14 -11.13
C TYR A 47 9.76 -4.13 -10.63
N PHE A 48 9.36 -5.26 -10.09
CA PHE A 48 10.30 -6.31 -9.69
C PHE A 48 10.97 -6.99 -10.88
N LYS A 49 10.25 -7.13 -12.01
CA LYS A 49 10.87 -7.63 -13.26
C LYS A 49 12.00 -6.72 -13.74
N ARG A 50 11.81 -5.39 -13.73
CA ARG A 50 12.88 -4.43 -14.05
C ARG A 50 14.02 -4.46 -13.03
N ALA A 51 13.73 -4.68 -11.76
CA ALA A 51 14.74 -4.89 -10.74
C ALA A 51 15.50 -6.23 -10.87
N GLY A 52 15.04 -7.15 -11.73
CA GLY A 52 15.66 -8.45 -11.98
C GLY A 52 15.41 -9.49 -10.87
N ILE A 53 14.28 -9.39 -10.16
CA ILE A 53 13.85 -10.34 -9.13
C ILE A 53 12.36 -10.70 -9.30
N LYS A 54 11.90 -11.74 -8.64
CA LYS A 54 10.48 -12.00 -8.39
C LYS A 54 10.03 -11.18 -7.19
N ASN A 55 8.73 -10.88 -7.09
CA ASN A 55 8.16 -10.20 -5.92
C ASN A 55 8.45 -11.02 -4.64
N PRO A 56 9.25 -10.49 -3.69
CA PRO A 56 9.60 -11.21 -2.47
C PRO A 56 8.69 -10.81 -1.28
N ILE A 57 7.69 -9.95 -1.52
CA ILE A 57 6.83 -9.41 -0.47
C ILE A 57 5.92 -10.52 0.06
N ARG A 58 6.02 -10.80 1.35
CA ARG A 58 5.22 -11.80 2.05
C ARG A 58 3.85 -11.29 2.45
N GLY A 59 3.72 -9.99 2.75
CA GLY A 59 2.47 -9.34 3.09
C GLY A 59 2.59 -7.82 3.02
N VAL A 60 1.45 -7.14 2.86
CA VAL A 60 1.38 -5.68 2.69
C VAL A 60 0.50 -5.06 3.76
N ILE A 61 0.94 -3.93 4.31
CA ILE A 61 0.22 -3.18 5.33
C ILE A 61 0.00 -1.76 4.81
N LEU A 62 -1.24 -1.39 4.55
CA LEU A 62 -1.63 -0.10 3.99
C LEU A 62 -2.29 0.76 5.06
N ASN A 63 -1.61 1.83 5.47
CA ASN A 63 -2.15 2.78 6.43
C ASN A 63 -2.64 4.03 5.70
N ASP A 64 -3.96 4.19 5.63
CA ASP A 64 -4.64 5.32 5.00
C ASP A 64 -4.15 5.60 3.55
N PRO A 65 -4.16 4.58 2.67
CA PRO A 65 -3.56 4.65 1.34
C PRO A 65 -4.28 5.68 0.47
N PHE A 66 -3.53 6.59 -0.14
CA PHE A 66 -4.09 7.57 -1.06
C PHE A 66 -3.68 7.26 -2.50
N GLY A 67 -4.65 7.25 -3.42
CA GLY A 67 -4.37 7.09 -4.85
C GLY A 67 -4.33 5.64 -5.33
N LEU A 68 -5.07 4.75 -4.67
CA LEU A 68 -5.22 3.35 -5.14
C LEU A 68 -5.81 3.30 -6.56
N ASP A 69 -6.72 4.22 -6.89
CA ASP A 69 -7.15 4.54 -8.25
C ASP A 69 -6.94 6.03 -8.52
N LEU A 70 -5.77 6.37 -9.05
CA LEU A 70 -5.41 7.75 -9.41
C LEU A 70 -6.22 8.26 -10.60
N PHE A 71 -6.58 7.39 -11.53
CA PHE A 71 -7.37 7.78 -12.68
C PHE A 71 -8.77 8.24 -12.25
N GLU A 72 -9.46 7.47 -11.41
CA GLU A 72 -10.75 7.87 -10.85
C GLU A 72 -10.60 9.19 -10.07
N TYR A 73 -9.63 9.26 -9.15
CA TYR A 73 -9.43 10.44 -8.32
C TYR A 73 -9.18 11.70 -9.16
N LEU A 74 -8.20 11.69 -10.05
CA LEU A 74 -7.83 12.87 -10.84
C LEU A 74 -8.85 13.25 -11.93
N THR A 75 -9.75 12.34 -12.28
CA THR A 75 -10.86 12.64 -13.20
C THR A 75 -12.00 13.36 -12.49
N THR A 76 -12.20 13.11 -11.18
CA THR A 76 -13.37 13.58 -10.41
C THR A 76 -13.05 14.64 -9.36
N ALA A 77 -11.79 14.81 -8.97
CA ALA A 77 -11.37 15.73 -7.93
C ALA A 77 -11.56 17.20 -8.33
N GLU A 78 -11.87 18.05 -7.35
CA GLU A 78 -11.80 19.48 -7.51
C GLU A 78 -10.38 19.92 -7.88
N LYS A 79 -10.27 20.89 -8.80
CA LYS A 79 -8.97 21.41 -9.28
C LYS A 79 -8.42 22.47 -8.32
N ASP A 80 -8.18 22.06 -7.09
CA ASP A 80 -7.55 22.85 -6.03
C ASP A 80 -6.02 22.69 -6.02
N ASN A 81 -5.35 23.26 -5.03
CA ASN A 81 -3.89 23.14 -4.89
C ASN A 81 -3.45 21.70 -4.71
N PHE A 82 -4.24 20.89 -4.03
CA PHE A 82 -3.93 19.48 -3.79
C PHE A 82 -3.99 18.66 -5.09
N TYR A 83 -5.00 18.92 -5.94
CA TYR A 83 -5.07 18.36 -7.29
C TYR A 83 -3.82 18.71 -8.12
N TYR A 84 -3.39 19.98 -8.10
CA TYR A 84 -2.23 20.40 -8.87
C TYR A 84 -0.91 19.82 -8.35
N ASP A 85 -0.79 19.49 -7.07
CA ASP A 85 0.35 18.76 -6.53
C ASP A 85 0.43 17.33 -7.10
N PHE A 86 -0.73 16.66 -7.27
CA PHE A 86 -0.78 15.37 -7.98
C PHE A 86 -0.41 15.52 -9.46
N ILE A 87 -0.89 16.56 -10.15
CA ILE A 87 -0.54 16.81 -11.55
C ILE A 87 0.97 17.05 -11.72
N ARG A 88 1.62 17.75 -10.79
CA ARG A 88 3.09 17.89 -10.81
C ARG A 88 3.83 16.57 -10.68
N THR A 89 3.26 15.62 -9.94
CA THR A 89 3.87 14.30 -9.69
C THR A 89 3.56 13.32 -10.82
N PHE A 90 2.32 13.27 -11.30
CA PHE A 90 1.81 12.26 -12.23
C PHE A 90 1.52 12.82 -13.62
N THR A 91 1.94 14.05 -13.91
CA THR A 91 1.63 14.79 -15.15
C THR A 91 0.11 15.01 -15.35
N ALA A 92 -0.27 15.73 -16.43
CA ALA A 92 -1.66 15.92 -16.82
C ALA A 92 -2.18 14.86 -17.81
N LYS A 93 -1.50 13.71 -17.90
CA LYS A 93 -1.79 12.66 -18.89
C LYS A 93 -2.57 11.51 -18.24
N PRO A 94 -3.85 11.30 -18.60
CA PRO A 94 -4.68 10.25 -18.01
C PRO A 94 -4.12 8.82 -18.16
N GLU A 95 -3.37 8.54 -19.22
CA GLU A 95 -2.69 7.27 -19.41
C GLU A 95 -1.63 6.99 -18.32
N VAL A 96 -0.95 8.03 -17.81
CA VAL A 96 -0.01 7.91 -16.70
C VAL A 96 -0.77 7.60 -15.40
N TRP A 97 -1.92 8.21 -15.17
CA TRP A 97 -2.73 7.96 -13.98
C TRP A 97 -3.23 6.52 -13.92
N LYS A 98 -3.63 5.96 -15.09
CA LYS A 98 -4.04 4.54 -15.19
C LYS A 98 -2.90 3.59 -14.84
N VAL A 99 -1.70 3.85 -15.40
CA VAL A 99 -0.51 3.03 -15.11
C VAL A 99 -0.08 3.15 -13.65
N ALA A 100 -0.29 4.31 -13.04
CA ALA A 100 0.06 4.56 -11.65
C ALA A 100 -1.06 4.16 -10.65
N SER A 101 -2.15 3.53 -11.08
CA SER A 101 -3.25 3.08 -10.23
C SER A 101 -3.07 1.61 -9.83
N PRO A 102 -2.71 1.27 -8.58
CA PRO A 102 -2.56 -0.11 -8.11
C PRO A 102 -3.78 -0.99 -8.37
N MET A 103 -4.98 -0.43 -8.25
CA MET A 103 -6.25 -1.13 -8.49
C MET A 103 -6.32 -1.80 -9.86
N ASN A 104 -5.66 -1.25 -10.89
CA ASN A 104 -5.64 -1.83 -12.23
C ASN A 104 -4.87 -3.15 -12.32
N TYR A 105 -4.12 -3.49 -11.29
CA TYR A 105 -3.27 -4.69 -11.23
C TYR A 105 -3.69 -5.63 -10.10
N ALA A 106 -4.81 -5.38 -9.43
CA ALA A 106 -5.23 -6.12 -8.24
C ALA A 106 -5.39 -7.64 -8.49
N GLN A 107 -5.67 -8.06 -9.72
CA GLN A 107 -5.71 -9.48 -10.11
C GLN A 107 -4.35 -10.20 -10.00
N ASN A 108 -3.24 -9.47 -9.95
CA ASN A 108 -1.90 -10.05 -9.80
C ASN A 108 -1.51 -10.27 -8.34
N ILE A 109 -2.23 -9.67 -7.42
CA ILE A 109 -1.95 -9.74 -5.99
C ILE A 109 -2.23 -11.15 -5.47
N LYS A 110 -1.28 -11.71 -4.70
CA LYS A 110 -1.38 -13.06 -4.14
C LYS A 110 -1.05 -13.14 -2.65
N ASN A 111 -0.40 -12.12 -2.12
CA ASN A 111 0.04 -12.04 -0.73
C ASN A 111 -1.02 -11.38 0.17
N PRO A 112 -1.07 -11.74 1.46
CA PRO A 112 -2.01 -11.17 2.41
C PRO A 112 -1.88 -9.66 2.62
N HIS A 113 -3.00 -9.01 2.97
CA HIS A 113 -3.09 -7.57 3.19
C HIS A 113 -3.74 -7.22 4.51
N LEU A 114 -3.22 -6.17 5.16
CA LEU A 114 -3.86 -5.50 6.28
C LEU A 114 -4.05 -4.02 5.91
N LEU A 115 -5.31 -3.59 5.89
CA LEU A 115 -5.68 -2.24 5.48
C LEU A 115 -6.24 -1.45 6.66
N PHE A 116 -5.73 -0.23 6.85
CA PHE A 116 -6.28 0.72 7.82
C PHE A 116 -6.73 1.99 7.11
N TYR A 117 -7.84 2.57 7.56
CA TYR A 117 -8.23 3.92 7.14
C TYR A 117 -8.94 4.67 8.26
N GLY A 118 -8.78 5.99 8.28
CA GLY A 118 -9.39 6.84 9.30
C GLY A 118 -10.84 7.18 8.97
N SER A 119 -11.75 7.14 9.95
CA SER A 119 -13.15 7.49 9.73
C SER A 119 -13.35 8.97 9.34
N LYS A 120 -12.37 9.84 9.61
CA LYS A 120 -12.35 11.27 9.25
C LYS A 120 -11.27 11.61 8.21
N THR A 121 -10.81 10.62 7.44
CA THR A 121 -9.84 10.81 6.35
C THR A 121 -10.50 11.35 5.07
N TYR A 122 -9.74 11.48 3.99
CA TYR A 122 -10.22 11.94 2.70
C TYR A 122 -11.27 11.00 2.09
N GLY A 123 -12.23 11.58 1.36
CA GLY A 123 -13.31 10.83 0.71
C GLY A 123 -12.80 9.74 -0.25
N ALA A 124 -11.75 10.04 -1.02
CA ALA A 124 -11.13 9.06 -1.91
C ALA A 124 -10.57 7.85 -1.16
N ILE A 125 -9.92 8.04 -0.01
CA ILE A 125 -9.40 6.94 0.82
C ILE A 125 -10.55 6.08 1.35
N LYS A 126 -11.61 6.71 1.89
CA LYS A 126 -12.80 6.01 2.40
C LYS A 126 -13.53 5.22 1.32
N LEU A 127 -13.43 5.62 0.06
CA LEU A 127 -14.03 4.93 -1.08
C LEU A 127 -13.13 3.80 -1.58
N GLN A 128 -11.85 4.10 -1.82
CA GLN A 128 -10.95 3.20 -2.54
C GLN A 128 -10.35 2.11 -1.64
N THR A 129 -10.14 2.37 -0.33
CA THR A 129 -9.59 1.36 0.58
C THR A 129 -10.54 0.18 0.80
N PRO A 130 -11.85 0.38 1.12
CA PRO A 130 -12.79 -0.73 1.16
C PRO A 130 -12.97 -1.44 -0.19
N ARG A 131 -12.93 -0.71 -1.31
CA ARG A 131 -13.00 -1.30 -2.65
C ARG A 131 -11.82 -2.24 -2.93
N LEU A 132 -10.58 -1.84 -2.55
CA LEU A 132 -9.43 -2.74 -2.66
C LEU A 132 -9.63 -3.99 -1.80
N TYR A 133 -10.10 -3.84 -0.55
CA TYR A 133 -10.40 -4.98 0.32
C TYR A 133 -11.38 -5.97 -0.34
N GLU A 134 -12.51 -5.50 -0.85
CA GLU A 134 -13.47 -6.37 -1.54
C GLU A 134 -12.86 -7.03 -2.77
N THR A 135 -12.09 -6.28 -3.57
CA THR A 135 -11.40 -6.83 -4.75
C THR A 135 -10.41 -7.95 -4.36
N LEU A 136 -9.68 -7.79 -3.25
CA LEU A 136 -8.79 -8.81 -2.74
C LEU A 136 -9.56 -10.06 -2.31
N LYS A 137 -10.68 -9.89 -1.62
CA LYS A 137 -11.55 -11.01 -1.21
C LYS A 137 -12.11 -11.76 -2.41
N ASP A 138 -12.59 -11.05 -3.43
CA ASP A 138 -13.11 -11.64 -4.67
C ASP A 138 -12.03 -12.43 -5.42
N ASN A 139 -10.77 -11.99 -5.32
CA ASN A 139 -9.60 -12.69 -5.87
C ASN A 139 -9.06 -13.80 -4.95
N HIS A 140 -9.77 -14.14 -3.88
CA HIS A 140 -9.38 -15.15 -2.87
C HIS A 140 -8.03 -14.84 -2.18
N VAL A 141 -7.70 -13.56 -2.05
CA VAL A 141 -6.55 -13.09 -1.29
C VAL A 141 -6.96 -12.82 0.16
N ALA A 142 -6.20 -13.32 1.11
CA ALA A 142 -6.42 -13.04 2.53
C ALA A 142 -6.24 -11.53 2.78
N ALA A 143 -7.26 -10.90 3.35
CA ALA A 143 -7.22 -9.48 3.64
C ALA A 143 -8.07 -9.14 4.86
N ASP A 144 -7.57 -8.21 5.68
CA ASP A 144 -8.28 -7.61 6.80
C ASP A 144 -8.33 -6.09 6.63
N ILE A 145 -9.41 -5.48 7.10
CA ILE A 145 -9.63 -4.03 7.02
C ILE A 145 -10.13 -3.48 8.35
N VAL A 146 -9.55 -2.37 8.79
CA VAL A 146 -9.89 -1.69 10.05
C VAL A 146 -10.18 -0.22 9.81
N GLU A 147 -11.40 0.22 10.10
CA GLU A 147 -11.75 1.63 10.19
C GLU A 147 -11.35 2.18 11.56
N VAL A 148 -10.41 3.13 11.59
CA VAL A 148 -9.93 3.74 12.83
C VAL A 148 -10.77 4.97 13.19
N LYS A 149 -11.66 4.81 14.17
CA LYS A 149 -12.62 5.84 14.58
C LYS A 149 -11.97 7.14 15.03
N GLY A 150 -12.50 8.26 14.55
CA GLY A 150 -12.09 9.61 14.95
C GLY A 150 -10.76 10.09 14.38
N LYS A 151 -10.04 9.28 13.59
CA LYS A 151 -8.76 9.66 12.99
C LYS A 151 -8.94 10.26 11.61
N ASN A 152 -8.24 11.35 11.37
CA ASN A 152 -8.03 11.92 10.05
C ASN A 152 -6.70 11.44 9.46
N HIS A 153 -6.40 11.82 8.23
CA HIS A 153 -5.23 11.38 7.48
C HIS A 153 -3.91 11.54 8.26
N VAL A 154 -3.66 12.71 8.82
CA VAL A 154 -2.43 12.98 9.58
C VAL A 154 -2.39 12.16 10.89
N ARG A 155 -3.54 12.02 11.56
CA ARG A 155 -3.62 11.24 12.80
C ARG A 155 -3.45 9.75 12.58
N MET A 156 -3.68 9.25 11.37
CA MET A 156 -3.42 7.85 11.04
C MET A 156 -1.94 7.48 11.15
N ILE A 157 -1.04 8.38 10.79
CA ILE A 157 0.41 8.14 10.95
C ILE A 157 0.94 8.66 12.28
N SER A 158 0.50 9.84 12.75
CA SER A 158 1.08 10.46 13.96
C SER A 158 0.79 9.67 15.24
N GLN A 159 -0.34 8.93 15.33
CA GLN A 159 -0.61 8.05 16.46
C GLN A 159 0.41 6.92 16.60
N MET A 160 1.11 6.55 15.52
CA MET A 160 2.13 5.51 15.54
C MET A 160 3.45 5.97 16.16
N ILE A 161 3.63 7.28 16.43
CA ILE A 161 4.80 7.81 17.16
C ILE A 161 4.69 7.44 18.66
N PHE A 162 3.46 7.29 19.15
CA PHE A 162 3.22 7.00 20.57
C PHE A 162 2.87 5.51 20.75
N GLY A 163 3.52 4.85 21.69
CA GLY A 163 3.19 3.49 22.08
C GLY A 163 1.77 3.37 22.65
N GLY A 164 1.21 2.15 22.65
CA GLY A 164 -0.10 1.86 23.26
C GLY A 164 -1.30 2.12 22.35
N ASN A 165 -1.12 2.27 21.03
CA ASN A 165 -2.23 2.21 20.09
C ASN A 165 -2.45 0.78 19.59
N ASN A 166 -3.69 0.42 19.29
CA ASN A 166 -4.07 -0.94 18.87
C ASN A 166 -3.50 -1.31 17.48
N LEU A 167 -3.13 -0.33 16.64
CA LEU A 167 -2.60 -0.63 15.30
C LEU A 167 -1.31 -1.46 15.36
N TYR A 168 -0.45 -1.23 16.35
CA TYR A 168 0.77 -2.05 16.48
C TYR A 168 0.45 -3.50 16.79
N GLN A 169 -0.56 -3.76 17.63
CA GLN A 169 -0.97 -5.13 17.94
C GLN A 169 -1.55 -5.81 16.70
N GLU A 170 -2.44 -5.14 15.97
CA GLU A 170 -3.01 -5.64 14.71
C GLU A 170 -1.91 -5.97 13.68
N ILE A 171 -0.91 -5.08 13.54
CA ILE A 171 0.22 -5.29 12.64
C ILE A 171 1.05 -6.50 13.05
N VAL A 172 1.37 -6.62 14.35
CA VAL A 172 2.17 -7.73 14.87
C VAL A 172 1.44 -9.06 14.71
N ASP A 173 0.14 -9.09 14.97
CA ASP A 173 -0.67 -10.29 14.85
C ASP A 173 -0.82 -10.70 13.38
N PHE A 174 -1.09 -9.77 12.47
CA PHE A 174 -1.08 -10.01 11.02
C PHE A 174 0.24 -10.61 10.53
N ILE A 175 1.38 -10.05 10.98
CA ILE A 175 2.71 -10.57 10.60
C ILE A 175 2.89 -12.01 11.10
N LYS A 176 2.55 -12.28 12.37
CA LYS A 176 2.67 -13.62 12.98
C LYS A 176 1.81 -14.65 12.25
N GLU A 177 0.55 -14.32 11.99
CA GLU A 177 -0.38 -15.19 11.27
C GLU A 177 0.11 -15.47 9.85
N THR A 178 0.51 -14.43 9.11
CA THR A 178 1.05 -14.58 7.75
C THR A 178 2.30 -15.44 7.68
N ILE A 179 3.17 -15.38 8.70
CA ILE A 179 4.38 -16.21 8.74
C ILE A 179 4.04 -17.66 9.12
N SER A 180 3.01 -17.87 9.94
CA SER A 180 2.62 -19.21 10.42
C SER A 180 1.88 -20.02 9.35
N THR A 181 1.26 -19.36 8.40
CA THR A 181 0.58 -20.01 7.26
C THR A 181 1.61 -20.35 6.18
N LYS A 182 1.88 -21.67 6.03
CA LYS A 182 2.81 -22.20 5.00
C LYS A 182 2.12 -22.27 3.63
#